data_44b4a9a9bef82d537fd4b4ef4159e5c2
#
_entry.id   44b4a9a9bef82d537fd4b4ef4159e5c2
#
_cell.length_a   1.000
_cell.length_b   1.000
_cell.length_c   1.000
_cell.angle_alpha   90.00
_cell.angle_beta   90.00
_cell.angle_gamma   90.00
#
_symmetry.space_group_name_H-M   'P 1'
#
loop_
_entity.id
_entity.type
_entity.pdbx_description
1 polymer ?
#
loop_
_entity_poly.entity_id
_entity_poly.type
_entity_poly.pdbx_seq_one_letter_code
_entity_poly.pdbx_strand_id
1 'polypeptide(L)'
;FSSIVCTLVFGHGVDFSIFMTSALQKEYTTGKDEMPTYRTSILLAVITTILAIGALIFAKHPALKSIASVSLVGVVAALVITFIFYPILFRFFISNRPKIGKSPMTLWLAIQSGIFFIYFGLFGTITSLILRFLMLILPITKEKKYRLFGWGMSTFMKSVLMLKPTVVKKIINPNQEDFKKQSIIIANHTSFLDTLAIGMCTPKIVFLVNDWVYKSPIFGRAVKMAG
;
A
#
# COMPACT_ATOMS: atom_id res chain seq x y z
N PHE A 1 -8.86 31.39 -18.59
CA PHE A 1 -9.48 31.64 -17.28
C PHE A 1 -9.43 30.38 -16.37
N SER A 2 -9.70 29.20 -16.87
CA SER A 2 -9.68 27.94 -16.11
C SER A 2 -8.31 27.69 -15.43
N SER A 3 -7.20 27.90 -16.15
CA SER A 3 -5.86 27.68 -15.62
C SER A 3 -5.53 28.58 -14.43
N ILE A 4 -5.94 29.86 -14.47
CA ILE A 4 -5.70 30.83 -13.38
C ILE A 4 -6.44 30.37 -12.11
N VAL A 5 -7.69 29.99 -12.25
CA VAL A 5 -8.52 29.51 -11.13
C VAL A 5 -7.94 28.23 -10.54
N CYS A 6 -7.56 27.26 -11.37
CA CYS A 6 -6.92 26.02 -10.92
C CYS A 6 -5.62 26.30 -10.17
N THR A 7 -4.77 27.19 -10.68
CA THR A 7 -3.51 27.55 -10.02
C THR A 7 -3.75 28.18 -8.65
N LEU A 8 -4.72 29.09 -8.56
CA LEU A 8 -5.06 29.79 -7.33
C LEU A 8 -5.62 28.83 -6.28
N VAL A 9 -6.58 28.00 -6.64
CA VAL A 9 -7.18 27.00 -5.73
C VAL A 9 -6.14 25.96 -5.29
N PHE A 10 -5.33 25.50 -6.23
CA PHE A 10 -4.26 24.53 -5.95
C PHE A 10 -3.22 25.12 -5.02
N GLY A 11 -2.77 26.37 -5.25
CA GLY A 11 -1.81 27.05 -4.38
C GLY A 11 -2.30 27.14 -2.94
N HIS A 12 -3.51 27.63 -2.71
CA HIS A 12 -4.09 27.70 -1.35
C HIS A 12 -4.27 26.30 -0.73
N GLY A 13 -4.68 25.31 -1.51
CA GLY A 13 -4.82 23.94 -1.03
C GLY A 13 -3.50 23.35 -0.56
N VAL A 14 -2.42 23.60 -1.29
CA VAL A 14 -1.06 23.16 -0.92
C VAL A 14 -0.60 23.85 0.37
N ASP A 15 -0.77 25.16 0.48
CA ASP A 15 -0.36 25.93 1.67
C ASP A 15 -1.09 25.43 2.93
N PHE A 16 -2.41 25.27 2.88
CA PHE A 16 -3.19 24.76 4.01
C PHE A 16 -2.77 23.35 4.39
N SER A 17 -2.45 22.53 3.39
CA SER A 17 -1.98 21.15 3.58
C SER A 17 -0.62 21.10 4.26
N ILE A 18 0.33 21.97 3.87
CA ILE A 18 1.65 22.09 4.48
C ILE A 18 1.53 22.52 5.94
N PHE A 19 0.74 23.53 6.24
CA PHE A 19 0.53 23.98 7.61
C PHE A 19 -0.08 22.91 8.49
N MET A 20 -1.14 22.23 8.02
CA MET A 20 -1.77 21.13 8.75
C MET A 20 -0.83 19.97 8.98
N THR A 21 -0.06 19.57 7.95
CA THR A 21 0.92 18.48 8.06
C THR A 21 2.01 18.83 9.05
N SER A 22 2.52 20.08 9.03
CA SER A 22 3.53 20.56 9.98
C SER A 22 3.02 20.52 11.41
N ALA A 23 1.76 20.93 11.65
CA ALA A 23 1.15 20.87 12.97
C ALA A 23 1.04 19.41 13.48
N LEU A 24 0.53 18.51 12.64
CA LEU A 24 0.38 17.09 12.98
C LEU A 24 1.74 16.41 13.22
N GLN A 25 2.75 16.75 12.41
CA GLN A 25 4.10 16.23 12.58
C GLN A 25 4.72 16.74 13.88
N LYS A 26 4.55 18.02 14.21
CA LYS A 26 5.07 18.62 15.43
C LYS A 26 4.44 18.01 16.66
N GLU A 27 3.12 17.86 16.68
CA GLU A 27 2.39 17.16 17.74
C GLU A 27 2.92 15.72 17.90
N TYR A 28 3.11 15.00 16.80
CA TYR A 28 3.60 13.62 16.82
C TYR A 28 5.04 13.50 17.34
N THR A 29 5.93 14.44 16.98
CA THR A 29 7.36 14.35 17.32
C THR A 29 7.69 14.94 18.67
N THR A 30 7.02 16.02 19.08
CA THR A 30 7.34 16.78 20.30
C THR A 30 6.34 16.56 21.43
N GLY A 31 5.16 15.99 21.13
CA GLY A 31 4.05 15.86 22.08
C GLY A 31 3.37 17.18 22.45
N LYS A 32 3.79 18.33 21.85
CA LYS A 32 3.16 19.64 22.08
C LYS A 32 1.96 19.81 21.17
N ASP A 33 0.81 20.09 21.75
CA ASP A 33 -0.42 20.41 20.99
C ASP A 33 -0.40 21.89 20.55
N GLU A 34 0.17 22.12 19.37
CA GLU A 34 0.10 23.41 18.69
C GLU A 34 -1.03 23.46 17.64
N MET A 35 -1.82 22.42 17.54
CA MET A 35 -2.90 22.29 16.57
C MET A 35 -3.89 23.47 16.60
N PRO A 36 -4.31 23.99 17.78
CA PRO A 36 -5.22 25.15 17.83
C PRO A 36 -4.66 26.37 17.11
N THR A 37 -3.37 26.68 17.30
CA THR A 37 -2.69 27.81 16.67
C THR A 37 -2.68 27.68 15.15
N TYR A 38 -2.29 26.51 14.64
CA TYR A 38 -2.26 26.28 13.20
C TYR A 38 -3.65 26.31 12.57
N ARG A 39 -4.66 25.74 13.25
CA ARG A 39 -6.06 25.81 12.80
C ARG A 39 -6.56 27.23 12.72
N THR A 40 -6.30 28.04 13.74
CA THR A 40 -6.68 29.46 13.75
C THR A 40 -5.99 30.23 12.61
N SER A 41 -4.72 29.99 12.37
CA SER A 41 -3.97 30.62 11.28
C SER A 41 -4.55 30.25 9.90
N ILE A 42 -4.86 28.97 9.67
CA ILE A 42 -5.49 28.52 8.42
C ILE A 42 -6.86 29.15 8.26
N LEU A 43 -7.69 29.20 9.33
CA LEU A 43 -9.02 29.81 9.27
C LEU A 43 -8.95 31.29 8.94
N LEU A 44 -8.03 32.03 9.55
CA LEU A 44 -7.82 33.46 9.25
C LEU A 44 -7.41 33.65 7.78
N ALA A 45 -6.48 32.83 7.27
CA ALA A 45 -6.07 32.86 5.87
C ALA A 45 -7.23 32.58 4.92
N VAL A 46 -8.07 31.60 5.25
CA VAL A 46 -9.27 31.27 4.47
C VAL A 46 -10.26 32.42 4.48
N ILE A 47 -10.56 33.01 5.66
CA ILE A 47 -11.50 34.12 5.78
C ILE A 47 -11.02 35.32 4.95
N THR A 48 -9.75 35.70 5.07
CA THR A 48 -9.20 36.82 4.28
C THR A 48 -9.25 36.55 2.78
N THR A 49 -8.97 35.32 2.36
CA THR A 49 -9.07 34.89 0.96
C THR A 49 -10.51 34.94 0.47
N ILE A 50 -11.48 34.44 1.25
CA ILE A 50 -12.92 34.48 0.93
C ILE A 50 -13.40 35.95 0.80
N LEU A 51 -12.97 36.82 1.68
CA LEU A 51 -13.34 38.24 1.60
C LEU A 51 -12.75 38.89 0.34
N ALA A 52 -11.49 38.65 0.05
CA ALA A 52 -10.81 39.22 -1.13
C ALA A 52 -11.42 38.72 -2.45
N ILE A 53 -11.61 37.41 -2.58
CA ILE A 53 -12.21 36.80 -3.77
C ILE A 53 -13.71 37.10 -3.86
N GLY A 54 -14.39 37.09 -2.70
CA GLY A 54 -15.83 37.37 -2.61
C GLY A 54 -16.20 38.77 -3.10
N ALA A 55 -15.34 39.76 -2.90
CA ALA A 55 -15.55 41.09 -3.45
C ALA A 55 -15.67 41.10 -4.99
N LEU A 56 -15.03 40.16 -5.69
CA LEU A 56 -15.11 40.03 -7.16
C LEU A 56 -16.46 39.54 -7.67
N ILE A 57 -17.29 38.96 -6.79
CA ILE A 57 -18.66 38.53 -7.17
C ILE A 57 -19.53 39.76 -7.55
N PHE A 58 -19.23 40.91 -6.92
CA PHE A 58 -19.92 42.16 -7.19
C PHE A 58 -19.37 42.89 -8.43
N ALA A 59 -18.32 42.38 -9.07
CA ALA A 59 -17.78 42.99 -10.28
C ALA A 59 -18.81 42.96 -11.41
N LYS A 60 -18.78 43.98 -12.28
CA LYS A 60 -19.71 44.07 -13.44
C LYS A 60 -19.31 43.05 -14.52
N HIS A 61 -18.07 42.64 -14.60
CA HIS A 61 -17.54 41.73 -15.66
C HIS A 61 -17.89 40.27 -15.36
N PRO A 62 -18.59 39.56 -16.27
CA PRO A 62 -19.03 38.18 -16.06
C PRO A 62 -17.89 37.20 -15.77
N ALA A 63 -16.74 37.37 -16.42
CA ALA A 63 -15.57 36.52 -16.21
C ALA A 63 -15.04 36.61 -14.76
N LEU A 64 -15.04 37.82 -14.16
CA LEU A 64 -14.59 37.99 -12.77
C LEU A 64 -15.53 37.31 -11.78
N LYS A 65 -16.84 37.38 -12.04
CA LYS A 65 -17.86 36.66 -11.25
C LYS A 65 -17.63 35.14 -11.29
N SER A 66 -17.41 34.62 -12.50
CA SER A 66 -17.15 33.18 -12.69
C SER A 66 -15.89 32.74 -11.98
N ILE A 67 -14.80 33.49 -12.10
CA ILE A 67 -13.55 33.21 -11.37
C ILE A 67 -13.80 33.20 -9.87
N ALA A 68 -14.46 34.21 -9.34
CA ALA A 68 -14.75 34.33 -7.92
C ALA A 68 -15.58 33.15 -7.39
N SER A 69 -16.66 32.81 -8.09
CA SER A 69 -17.53 31.71 -7.69
C SER A 69 -16.81 30.36 -7.62
N VAL A 70 -16.05 30.03 -8.66
CA VAL A 70 -15.30 28.76 -8.70
C VAL A 70 -14.17 28.75 -7.66
N SER A 71 -13.47 29.88 -7.50
CA SER A 71 -12.39 29.98 -6.51
C SER A 71 -12.90 29.86 -5.06
N LEU A 72 -14.05 30.47 -4.74
CA LEU A 72 -14.66 30.33 -3.42
C LEU A 72 -15.00 28.88 -3.10
N VAL A 73 -15.66 28.19 -4.01
CA VAL A 73 -15.97 26.76 -3.84
C VAL A 73 -14.66 25.95 -3.65
N GLY A 74 -13.64 26.26 -4.45
CA GLY A 74 -12.34 25.58 -4.34
C GLY A 74 -11.64 25.81 -3.01
N VAL A 75 -11.63 27.05 -2.49
CA VAL A 75 -11.00 27.39 -1.20
C VAL A 75 -11.75 26.71 -0.05
N VAL A 76 -13.09 26.71 -0.07
CA VAL A 76 -13.90 26.00 0.93
C VAL A 76 -13.66 24.49 0.88
N ALA A 77 -13.60 23.91 -0.31
CA ALA A 77 -13.29 22.49 -0.48
C ALA A 77 -11.88 22.16 0.05
N ALA A 78 -10.88 22.99 -0.24
CA ALA A 78 -9.52 22.84 0.28
C ALA A 78 -9.48 22.90 1.81
N LEU A 79 -10.26 23.80 2.44
CA LEU A 79 -10.39 23.88 3.88
C LEU A 79 -10.97 22.58 4.45
N VAL A 80 -12.09 22.09 3.91
CA VAL A 80 -12.75 20.86 4.36
C VAL A 80 -11.80 19.67 4.26
N ILE A 81 -11.11 19.53 3.13
CA ILE A 81 -10.12 18.47 2.94
C ILE A 81 -9.02 18.58 4.00
N THR A 82 -8.48 19.78 4.21
CA THR A 82 -7.38 20.01 5.17
C THR A 82 -7.79 19.67 6.60
N PHE A 83 -8.98 20.07 7.02
CA PHE A 83 -9.42 19.89 8.42
C PHE A 83 -9.97 18.50 8.73
N ILE A 84 -10.52 17.81 7.74
CA ILE A 84 -11.14 16.51 7.94
C ILE A 84 -10.21 15.38 7.46
N PHE A 85 -9.82 15.40 6.18
CA PHE A 85 -9.11 14.26 5.59
C PHE A 85 -7.66 14.15 6.07
N TYR A 86 -6.92 15.27 6.17
CA TYR A 86 -5.52 15.22 6.58
C TYR A 86 -5.31 14.62 7.97
N PRO A 87 -6.01 15.05 9.03
CA PRO A 87 -5.87 14.41 10.35
C PRO A 87 -6.26 12.94 10.36
N ILE A 88 -7.30 12.55 9.61
CA ILE A 88 -7.71 11.14 9.50
C ILE A 88 -6.60 10.31 8.85
N LEU A 89 -6.09 10.76 7.69
CA LEU A 89 -5.04 10.07 6.98
C LEU A 89 -3.75 10.00 7.79
N PHE A 90 -3.36 11.08 8.45
CA PHE A 90 -2.18 11.12 9.29
C PHE A 90 -2.29 10.13 10.46
N ARG A 91 -3.42 10.10 11.14
CA ARG A 91 -3.67 9.15 12.23
C ARG A 91 -3.65 7.71 11.73
N PHE A 92 -4.28 7.44 10.61
CA PHE A 92 -4.36 6.09 10.03
C PHE A 92 -2.98 5.57 9.57
N PHE A 93 -2.21 6.38 8.86
CA PHE A 93 -0.95 5.94 8.27
C PHE A 93 0.26 6.13 9.18
N ILE A 94 0.23 7.07 10.11
CA ILE A 94 1.39 7.45 10.91
C ILE A 94 1.14 7.25 12.41
N SER A 95 0.27 8.03 13.02
CA SER A 95 0.17 8.14 14.47
C SER A 95 -0.36 6.90 15.18
N ASN A 96 -1.32 6.18 14.60
CA ASN A 96 -1.90 4.99 15.23
C ASN A 96 -1.10 3.70 14.99
N ARG A 97 -0.22 3.69 14.00
CA ARG A 97 0.55 2.49 13.65
C ARG A 97 1.54 2.04 14.74
N PRO A 98 2.32 2.93 15.38
CA PRO A 98 3.18 2.56 16.49
C PRO A 98 2.44 1.98 17.68
N LYS A 99 1.20 2.44 17.94
CA LYS A 99 0.36 1.92 19.04
C LYS A 99 0.03 0.43 18.89
N ILE A 100 0.04 -0.08 17.65
CA ILE A 100 -0.18 -1.50 17.32
C ILE A 100 1.11 -2.22 16.91
N GLY A 101 2.28 -1.69 17.32
CA GLY A 101 3.58 -2.28 17.07
C GLY A 101 4.05 -2.24 15.61
N LYS A 102 3.45 -1.39 14.75
CA LYS A 102 3.83 -1.24 13.34
C LYS A 102 4.59 0.06 13.13
N SER A 103 5.57 0.07 12.23
CA SER A 103 6.26 1.30 11.85
C SER A 103 5.32 2.27 11.13
N PRO A 104 5.51 3.59 11.30
CA PRO A 104 4.81 4.60 10.52
C PRO A 104 4.98 4.35 9.02
N MET A 105 3.93 4.64 8.24
CA MET A 105 3.99 4.46 6.79
C MET A 105 4.66 5.68 6.15
N THR A 106 5.92 5.53 5.80
CA THR A 106 6.63 6.51 4.98
C THR A 106 6.30 6.31 3.49
N LEU A 107 6.49 7.33 2.68
CA LEU A 107 6.35 7.24 1.22
C LEU A 107 7.24 6.12 0.65
N TRP A 108 8.48 6.02 1.13
CA TRP A 108 9.41 4.96 0.75
C TRP A 108 8.88 3.56 1.07
N LEU A 109 8.33 3.37 2.28
CA LEU A 109 7.72 2.10 2.67
C LEU A 109 6.49 1.77 1.81
N ALA A 110 5.67 2.77 1.47
CA ALA A 110 4.51 2.60 0.59
C ALA A 110 4.94 2.18 -0.82
N ILE A 111 5.94 2.84 -1.41
CA ILE A 111 6.50 2.50 -2.73
C ILE A 111 7.08 1.08 -2.72
N GLN A 112 7.92 0.75 -1.73
CA GLN A 112 8.49 -0.60 -1.62
C GLN A 112 7.40 -1.67 -1.47
N SER A 113 6.37 -1.41 -0.67
CA SER A 113 5.25 -2.33 -0.51
C SER A 113 4.46 -2.49 -1.80
N GLY A 114 4.22 -1.40 -2.53
CA GLY A 114 3.58 -1.43 -3.84
C GLY A 114 4.36 -2.27 -4.85
N ILE A 115 5.67 -2.04 -4.97
CA ILE A 115 6.56 -2.83 -5.84
C ILE A 115 6.53 -4.31 -5.45
N PHE A 116 6.57 -4.62 -4.16
CA PHE A 116 6.50 -5.99 -3.66
C PHE A 116 5.20 -6.68 -4.04
N PHE A 117 4.05 -6.02 -3.87
CA PHE A 117 2.75 -6.57 -4.24
C PHE A 117 2.58 -6.72 -5.75
N ILE A 118 3.06 -5.76 -6.54
CA ILE A 118 3.06 -5.84 -8.01
C ILE A 118 3.95 -7.02 -8.46
N TYR A 119 5.16 -7.13 -7.92
CA TYR A 119 6.05 -8.25 -8.21
C TYR A 119 5.37 -9.59 -7.87
N PHE A 120 4.85 -9.71 -6.67
CA PHE A 120 4.17 -10.93 -6.23
C PHE A 120 2.98 -11.29 -7.12
N GLY A 121 2.08 -10.33 -7.39
CA GLY A 121 0.89 -10.56 -8.19
C GLY A 121 1.20 -10.83 -9.67
N LEU A 122 2.01 -9.99 -10.29
CA LEU A 122 2.33 -10.08 -11.72
C LEU A 122 3.21 -11.29 -12.02
N PHE A 123 4.37 -11.39 -11.35
CA PHE A 123 5.32 -12.48 -11.61
C PHE A 123 4.80 -13.83 -11.09
N GLY A 124 4.03 -13.85 -10.00
CA GLY A 124 3.37 -15.06 -9.54
C GLY A 124 2.37 -15.60 -10.56
N THR A 125 1.58 -14.71 -11.15
CA THR A 125 0.64 -15.08 -12.22
C THR A 125 1.38 -15.58 -13.47
N ILE A 126 2.40 -14.84 -13.92
CA ILE A 126 3.22 -15.22 -15.07
C ILE A 126 3.90 -16.59 -14.84
N THR A 127 4.53 -16.78 -13.69
CA THR A 127 5.19 -18.06 -13.33
C THR A 127 4.18 -19.21 -13.33
N SER A 128 3.01 -19.01 -12.73
CA SER A 128 1.94 -20.02 -12.72
C SER A 128 1.45 -20.37 -14.14
N LEU A 129 1.28 -19.38 -15.02
CA LEU A 129 0.88 -19.58 -16.40
C LEU A 129 1.95 -20.31 -17.22
N ILE A 130 3.21 -19.93 -17.07
CA ILE A 130 4.35 -20.60 -17.75
C ILE A 130 4.44 -22.06 -17.30
N LEU A 131 4.40 -22.31 -15.99
CA LEU A 131 4.46 -23.67 -15.46
C LEU A 131 3.30 -24.52 -15.96
N ARG A 132 2.09 -23.96 -15.99
CA ARG A 132 0.91 -24.63 -16.54
C ARG A 132 1.10 -24.96 -18.02
N PHE A 133 1.59 -24.01 -18.82
CA PHE A 133 1.83 -24.23 -20.24
C PHE A 133 2.89 -25.33 -20.46
N LEU A 134 3.98 -25.31 -19.70
CA LEU A 134 5.00 -26.36 -19.74
C LEU A 134 4.41 -27.73 -19.35
N MET A 135 3.56 -27.79 -18.33
CA MET A 135 2.89 -29.03 -17.91
C MET A 135 1.95 -29.59 -18.98
N LEU A 136 1.36 -28.74 -19.84
CA LEU A 136 0.51 -29.19 -20.96
C LEU A 136 1.33 -29.74 -22.12
N ILE A 137 2.43 -29.10 -22.48
CA ILE A 137 3.21 -29.45 -23.68
C ILE A 137 4.20 -30.57 -23.41
N LEU A 138 4.83 -30.62 -22.23
CA LEU A 138 5.86 -31.61 -21.95
C LEU A 138 5.28 -33.03 -21.83
N PRO A 139 5.75 -33.99 -22.64
CA PRO A 139 5.32 -35.40 -22.59
C PRO A 139 6.01 -36.16 -21.46
N ILE A 140 5.86 -35.65 -20.21
CA ILE A 140 6.47 -36.23 -19.03
C ILE A 140 5.38 -36.80 -18.09
N THR A 141 5.79 -37.71 -17.20
CA THR A 141 4.89 -38.31 -16.21
C THR A 141 4.28 -37.30 -15.26
N LYS A 142 3.09 -37.61 -14.71
CA LYS A 142 2.41 -36.72 -13.76
C LYS A 142 3.30 -36.32 -12.58
N GLU A 143 4.05 -37.25 -12.02
CA GLU A 143 4.99 -36.98 -10.92
C GLU A 143 6.08 -35.95 -11.28
N LYS A 144 6.64 -36.07 -12.48
CA LYS A 144 7.64 -35.10 -12.98
C LYS A 144 7.01 -33.72 -13.20
N LYS A 145 5.75 -33.66 -13.65
CA LYS A 145 5.00 -32.41 -13.80
C LYS A 145 4.80 -31.71 -12.44
N TYR A 146 4.33 -32.42 -11.43
CA TYR A 146 4.17 -31.87 -10.07
C TYR A 146 5.50 -31.41 -9.48
N ARG A 147 6.57 -32.16 -9.69
CA ARG A 147 7.92 -31.77 -9.24
C ARG A 147 8.42 -30.51 -9.93
N LEU A 148 8.20 -30.37 -11.24
CA LEU A 148 8.53 -29.15 -11.98
C LEU A 148 7.75 -27.94 -11.46
N PHE A 149 6.46 -28.11 -11.25
CA PHE A 149 5.61 -27.07 -10.67
C PHE A 149 6.07 -26.67 -9.28
N GLY A 150 6.29 -27.62 -8.39
CA GLY A 150 6.78 -27.38 -7.03
C GLY A 150 8.13 -26.66 -7.02
N TRP A 151 9.07 -27.07 -7.90
CA TRP A 151 10.36 -26.41 -8.03
C TRP A 151 10.22 -24.95 -8.51
N GLY A 152 9.40 -24.71 -9.52
CA GLY A 152 9.16 -23.35 -10.03
C GLY A 152 8.50 -22.45 -8.98
N MET A 153 7.48 -22.95 -8.28
CA MET A 153 6.80 -22.20 -7.23
C MET A 153 7.71 -21.95 -6.03
N SER A 154 8.51 -22.92 -5.59
CA SER A 154 9.47 -22.74 -4.50
C SER A 154 10.53 -21.71 -4.86
N THR A 155 11.04 -21.73 -6.09
CA THR A 155 11.99 -20.73 -6.61
C THR A 155 11.38 -19.35 -6.65
N PHE A 156 10.12 -19.24 -7.10
CA PHE A 156 9.39 -17.98 -7.09
C PHE A 156 9.18 -17.45 -5.67
N MET A 157 8.73 -18.27 -4.73
CA MET A 157 8.55 -17.88 -3.33
C MET A 157 9.87 -17.39 -2.69
N LYS A 158 10.98 -18.06 -3.01
CA LYS A 158 12.31 -17.63 -2.60
C LYS A 158 12.68 -16.27 -3.17
N SER A 159 12.42 -16.02 -4.47
CA SER A 159 12.69 -14.73 -5.11
C SER A 159 11.89 -13.59 -4.49
N VAL A 160 10.61 -13.82 -4.18
CA VAL A 160 9.73 -12.84 -3.52
C VAL A 160 10.27 -12.45 -2.14
N LEU A 161 10.70 -13.42 -1.36
CA LEU A 161 11.29 -13.14 -0.04
C LEU A 161 12.64 -12.41 -0.15
N MET A 162 13.42 -12.69 -1.20
CA MET A 162 14.71 -12.03 -1.42
C MET A 162 14.57 -10.59 -1.92
N LEU A 163 13.47 -10.24 -2.55
CA LEU A 163 13.23 -8.91 -3.10
C LEU A 163 13.08 -7.81 -2.02
N LYS A 164 12.82 -8.18 -0.76
CA LYS A 164 12.63 -7.21 0.33
C LYS A 164 13.93 -7.00 1.12
N PRO A 165 14.76 -5.98 0.76
CA PRO A 165 16.07 -5.76 1.38
C PRO A 165 15.97 -5.30 2.84
N THR A 166 14.82 -4.74 3.24
CA THR A 166 14.58 -4.24 4.61
C THR A 166 14.26 -5.34 5.62
N VAL A 167 14.08 -6.59 5.17
CA VAL A 167 13.81 -7.73 6.06
C VAL A 167 15.09 -8.56 6.21
N VAL A 168 15.64 -8.57 7.42
CA VAL A 168 16.74 -9.45 7.76
C VAL A 168 16.21 -10.88 7.87
N LYS A 169 16.76 -11.77 7.06
CA LYS A 169 16.38 -13.18 7.01
C LYS A 169 17.44 -13.99 7.73
N LYS A 170 17.04 -14.71 8.77
CA LYS A 170 17.91 -15.62 9.47
C LYS A 170 17.26 -17.01 9.48
N ILE A 171 17.88 -17.95 8.79
CA ILE A 171 17.45 -19.35 8.79
C ILE A 171 18.27 -20.06 9.86
N ILE A 172 17.60 -20.60 10.86
CA ILE A 172 18.21 -21.39 11.93
C ILE A 172 17.68 -22.80 11.79
N ASN A 173 18.54 -23.75 11.47
CA ASN A 173 18.22 -25.15 11.29
C ASN A 173 19.11 -26.01 12.21
N PRO A 174 18.82 -26.04 13.54
CA PRO A 174 19.66 -26.70 14.51
C PRO A 174 19.74 -28.23 14.32
N ASN A 175 18.69 -28.83 13.77
CA ASN A 175 18.58 -30.26 13.56
C ASN A 175 19.05 -30.69 12.16
N GLN A 176 19.59 -29.77 11.36
CA GLN A 176 20.02 -30.02 9.97
C GLN A 176 18.93 -30.71 9.12
N GLU A 177 17.66 -30.32 9.32
CA GLU A 177 16.52 -30.88 8.58
C GLU A 177 16.67 -30.59 7.09
N ASP A 178 16.62 -31.64 6.26
CA ASP A 178 16.79 -31.57 4.82
C ASP A 178 15.47 -31.71 4.05
N PHE A 179 14.37 -31.86 4.75
CA PHE A 179 13.00 -32.04 4.19
C PHE A 179 12.86 -33.18 3.19
N LYS A 180 13.73 -34.21 3.25
CA LYS A 180 13.66 -35.36 2.36
C LYS A 180 12.66 -36.41 2.87
N LYS A 181 12.47 -36.50 4.17
CA LYS A 181 11.52 -37.41 4.79
C LYS A 181 10.11 -36.85 4.73
N GLN A 182 9.13 -37.73 4.56
CA GLN A 182 7.73 -37.34 4.65
C GLN A 182 7.42 -36.89 6.07
N SER A 183 6.95 -35.65 6.21
CA SER A 183 6.67 -35.05 7.52
C SER A 183 5.57 -34.01 7.42
N ILE A 184 4.93 -33.72 8.54
CA ILE A 184 3.96 -32.64 8.66
C ILE A 184 4.68 -31.41 9.23
N ILE A 185 4.63 -30.31 8.52
CA ILE A 185 5.22 -29.03 8.96
C ILE A 185 4.09 -28.20 9.58
N ILE A 186 4.22 -27.92 10.87
CA ILE A 186 3.32 -27.01 11.58
C ILE A 186 4.08 -25.71 11.86
N ALA A 187 3.53 -24.60 11.39
CA ALA A 187 4.13 -23.29 11.58
C ALA A 187 3.20 -22.33 12.31
N ASN A 188 3.78 -21.45 13.10
CA ASN A 188 3.03 -20.33 13.66
C ASN A 188 2.71 -19.35 12.52
N HIS A 189 1.43 -19.27 12.14
CA HIS A 189 0.98 -18.49 10.97
C HIS A 189 0.41 -17.14 11.39
N THR A 190 1.25 -16.11 11.29
CA THR A 190 0.90 -14.73 11.66
C THR A 190 0.81 -13.81 10.45
N SER A 191 1.40 -14.19 9.32
CA SER A 191 1.40 -13.36 8.11
C SER A 191 1.45 -14.20 6.82
N PHE A 192 1.07 -13.58 5.72
CA PHE A 192 1.20 -14.17 4.39
C PHE A 192 2.66 -14.59 4.05
N LEU A 193 3.65 -13.89 4.62
CA LEU A 193 5.07 -14.19 4.39
C LEU A 193 5.48 -15.56 4.93
N ASP A 194 4.77 -16.09 5.93
CA ASP A 194 5.06 -17.40 6.53
C ASP A 194 4.84 -18.51 5.50
N THR A 195 3.79 -18.40 4.69
CA THR A 195 3.53 -19.35 3.59
C THR A 195 4.66 -19.34 2.56
N LEU A 196 5.18 -18.15 2.22
CA LEU A 196 6.32 -18.01 1.31
C LEU A 196 7.59 -18.59 1.91
N ALA A 197 7.82 -18.34 3.21
CA ALA A 197 9.00 -18.83 3.94
C ALA A 197 9.02 -20.37 4.00
N ILE A 198 7.88 -20.99 4.25
CA ILE A 198 7.77 -22.45 4.27
C ILE A 198 7.91 -23.01 2.84
N GLY A 199 7.24 -22.40 1.85
CA GLY A 199 7.27 -22.85 0.46
C GLY A 199 8.63 -22.76 -0.21
N MET A 200 9.53 -21.90 0.30
CA MET A 200 10.90 -21.85 -0.22
C MET A 200 11.79 -22.97 0.32
N CYS A 201 11.42 -23.65 1.42
CA CYS A 201 12.26 -24.66 2.06
C CYS A 201 12.36 -25.93 1.22
N THR A 202 11.28 -26.34 0.57
CA THR A 202 11.28 -27.55 -0.26
C THR A 202 10.26 -27.44 -1.40
N PRO A 203 10.64 -27.92 -2.61
CA PRO A 203 9.71 -27.97 -3.73
C PRO A 203 8.62 -29.06 -3.62
N LYS A 204 8.69 -29.91 -2.63
CA LYS A 204 7.76 -31.03 -2.40
C LYS A 204 6.63 -30.71 -1.42
N ILE A 205 6.55 -29.45 -0.97
CA ILE A 205 5.56 -29.08 0.03
C ILE A 205 4.15 -29.04 -0.56
N VAL A 206 3.19 -29.56 0.18
CA VAL A 206 1.76 -29.45 -0.09
C VAL A 206 1.15 -28.62 1.02
N PHE A 207 0.45 -27.54 0.66
CA PHE A 207 -0.17 -26.63 1.62
C PHE A 207 -1.62 -27.04 1.88
N LEU A 208 -1.97 -27.17 3.16
CA LEU A 208 -3.36 -27.21 3.56
C LEU A 208 -3.89 -25.76 3.52
N VAL A 209 -4.85 -25.52 2.66
CA VAL A 209 -5.41 -24.17 2.45
C VAL A 209 -6.89 -24.12 2.80
N ASN A 210 -7.37 -22.94 3.19
CA ASN A 210 -8.79 -22.72 3.44
C ASN A 210 -9.57 -22.67 2.11
N ASP A 211 -10.86 -23.03 2.16
CA ASP A 211 -11.77 -23.09 1.02
C ASP A 211 -11.83 -21.79 0.21
N TRP A 212 -11.75 -20.62 0.84
CA TRP A 212 -11.73 -19.34 0.14
C TRP A 212 -10.48 -19.16 -0.74
N VAL A 213 -9.30 -19.67 -0.31
CA VAL A 213 -8.06 -19.64 -1.11
C VAL A 213 -8.19 -20.55 -2.32
N TYR A 214 -8.76 -21.75 -2.12
CA TYR A 214 -9.02 -22.73 -3.17
C TYR A 214 -9.97 -22.18 -4.24
N LYS A 215 -10.98 -21.41 -3.84
CA LYS A 215 -11.96 -20.76 -4.73
C LYS A 215 -11.50 -19.43 -5.29
N SER A 216 -10.38 -18.89 -4.81
CA SER A 216 -9.84 -17.59 -5.24
C SER A 216 -9.55 -17.57 -6.75
N PRO A 217 -9.93 -16.52 -7.50
CA PRO A 217 -9.60 -16.39 -8.91
C PRO A 217 -8.08 -16.25 -9.16
N ILE A 218 -7.35 -15.73 -8.19
CA ILE A 218 -5.90 -15.49 -8.29
C ILE A 218 -5.11 -16.74 -7.86
N PHE A 219 -5.39 -17.27 -6.65
CA PHE A 219 -4.62 -18.35 -6.05
C PHE A 219 -5.18 -19.74 -6.36
N GLY A 220 -6.49 -19.86 -6.56
CA GLY A 220 -7.16 -21.16 -6.67
C GLY A 220 -6.64 -22.02 -7.82
N ARG A 221 -6.20 -21.41 -8.92
CA ARG A 221 -5.58 -22.15 -10.04
C ARG A 221 -4.24 -22.75 -9.68
N ALA A 222 -3.39 -21.99 -8.99
CA ALA A 222 -2.07 -22.46 -8.55
C ALA A 222 -2.21 -23.56 -7.48
N VAL A 223 -3.14 -23.38 -6.55
CA VAL A 223 -3.44 -24.37 -5.50
C VAL A 223 -3.93 -25.70 -6.09
N LYS A 224 -4.86 -25.66 -7.04
CA LYS A 224 -5.35 -26.87 -7.75
C LYS A 224 -4.28 -27.60 -8.55
N MET A 225 -3.23 -26.91 -8.97
CA MET A 225 -2.10 -27.54 -9.69
C MET A 225 -1.04 -28.09 -8.74
N ALA A 226 -1.04 -27.65 -7.49
CA ALA A 226 -0.09 -28.13 -6.48
C ALA A 226 -0.49 -29.46 -5.83
N GLY A 227 -1.75 -29.91 -6.02
CA GLY A 227 -2.34 -31.14 -5.49
C GLY A 227 -3.50 -30.80 -4.60
#